data_baeaec87f892f643b4bfff685c961ad4
#
_entry.id   baeaec87f892f643b4bfff685c961ad4
#
_cell.length_a   1.000
_cell.length_b   1.000
_cell.length_c   1.000
_cell.angle_alpha   90.00
_cell.angle_beta   90.00
_cell.angle_gamma   90.00
#
_symmetry.space_group_name_H-M   'P 1'
#
loop_
_entity.id
_entity.type
_entity.pdbx_description
1 polymer ?
#
loop_
_entity_poly.entity_id
_entity_poly.type
_entity_poly.pdbx_seq_one_letter_code
_entity_poly.pdbx_strand_id
1 'polypeptide(L)'
;QYGAPGTEFKVYADGVYVSDKPMGPFTYQKHNPMSYKPGGFVQGAGHGGTFEDAYGNYWHVATCMLSLKYKFERRIGLYPTAFDKDGVMYSNTAFGDYPLLTPKGKVDDIANTFSGWMLLSYGKPVMASSMDSTLVPENVTDESMRTFWSARSGEPGEWLQISLEGLKEVRAIQLNYYEHRAVQHN
;
A
#
# COMPACT_ATOMS: atom_id res chain seq x y z
N GLN A 1 -14.89 -5.29 13.32
CA GLN A 1 -13.80 -5.67 12.43
C GLN A 1 -12.98 -6.81 13.03
N TYR A 2 -12.31 -7.57 12.20
CA TYR A 2 -11.35 -8.59 12.60
C TYR A 2 -10.19 -8.62 11.62
N GLY A 3 -8.97 -8.87 12.12
CA GLY A 3 -7.79 -9.05 11.29
C GLY A 3 -7.56 -10.51 10.93
N ALA A 4 -7.18 -10.78 9.71
CA ALA A 4 -6.70 -12.10 9.33
C ALA A 4 -5.22 -12.24 9.72
N PRO A 5 -4.78 -13.40 10.23
CA PRO A 5 -3.38 -13.65 10.54
C PRO A 5 -2.58 -13.58 9.24
N GLY A 6 -1.49 -12.78 9.23
CA GLY A 6 -1.03 -12.70 7.94
C GLY A 6 0.30 -12.15 7.58
N THR A 7 1.04 -11.54 8.46
CA THR A 7 2.40 -11.12 8.10
C THR A 7 3.29 -12.31 7.72
N GLU A 8 3.12 -13.44 8.38
CA GLU A 8 3.84 -14.66 8.04
C GLU A 8 3.44 -15.25 6.69
N PHE A 9 2.19 -15.10 6.31
CA PHE A 9 1.61 -15.67 5.08
C PHE A 9 1.49 -14.68 3.93
N LYS A 10 2.01 -13.44 4.11
CA LYS A 10 1.92 -12.35 3.12
C LYS A 10 0.47 -12.00 2.75
N VAL A 11 -0.45 -12.26 3.68
CA VAL A 11 -1.88 -11.97 3.59
C VAL A 11 -2.25 -11.21 4.85
N TYR A 12 -2.53 -9.93 4.74
CA TYR A 12 -2.96 -9.13 5.89
C TYR A 12 -4.21 -8.36 5.48
N ALA A 13 -5.31 -8.65 6.14
CA ALA A 13 -6.62 -8.16 5.74
C ALA A 13 -7.49 -7.92 6.97
N ASP A 14 -8.48 -7.04 6.82
CA ASP A 14 -9.53 -6.85 7.82
C ASP A 14 -10.90 -7.24 7.25
N GLY A 15 -11.73 -7.81 8.11
CA GLY A 15 -13.10 -8.16 7.81
C GLY A 15 -14.07 -7.54 8.82
N VAL A 16 -15.35 -7.72 8.56
CA VAL A 16 -16.43 -7.12 9.33
C VAL A 16 -17.46 -8.17 9.73
N TYR A 17 -17.84 -8.10 11.00
CA TYR A 17 -19.08 -8.68 11.51
C TYR A 17 -20.03 -7.55 11.92
N VAL A 18 -21.30 -7.70 11.65
CA VAL A 18 -22.33 -6.69 11.88
C VAL A 18 -23.32 -7.18 12.91
N SER A 19 -23.80 -6.30 13.78
CA SER A 19 -24.84 -6.56 14.74
C SER A 19 -25.63 -5.30 15.04
N ASP A 20 -26.93 -5.45 15.29
CA ASP A 20 -27.82 -4.37 15.76
C ASP A 20 -27.67 -4.12 17.27
N LYS A 21 -26.94 -4.95 17.99
CA LYS A 21 -26.72 -4.86 19.43
C LYS A 21 -25.25 -4.98 19.78
N PRO A 22 -24.77 -4.25 20.81
CA PRO A 22 -23.36 -4.31 21.22
C PRO A 22 -22.86 -5.73 21.57
N MET A 23 -23.73 -6.59 22.07
CA MET A 23 -23.40 -7.96 22.49
C MET A 23 -23.78 -9.01 21.45
N GLY A 24 -24.16 -8.61 20.23
CA GLY A 24 -24.57 -9.53 19.19
C GLY A 24 -26.04 -9.96 19.25
N PRO A 25 -26.43 -10.98 18.51
CA PRO A 25 -25.58 -11.83 17.67
C PRO A 25 -24.89 -11.08 16.53
N PHE A 26 -23.69 -11.53 16.19
CA PHE A 26 -22.90 -10.94 15.11
C PHE A 26 -23.04 -11.78 13.84
N THR A 27 -23.30 -11.13 12.72
CA THR A 27 -23.41 -11.73 11.40
C THR A 27 -22.20 -11.35 10.55
N TYR A 28 -21.63 -12.32 9.85
CA TYR A 28 -20.54 -12.10 8.92
C TYR A 28 -20.99 -11.20 7.76
N GLN A 29 -20.29 -10.09 7.54
CA GLN A 29 -20.61 -9.20 6.45
C GLN A 29 -20.39 -9.90 5.11
N LYS A 30 -21.31 -9.70 4.19
CA LYS A 30 -21.13 -10.07 2.78
C LYS A 30 -19.92 -9.36 2.20
N HIS A 31 -19.17 -10.04 1.33
CA HIS A 31 -17.99 -9.49 0.67
C HIS A 31 -16.84 -9.07 1.60
N ASN A 32 -16.49 -9.94 2.53
CA ASN A 32 -15.23 -9.85 3.24
C ASN A 32 -14.08 -10.50 2.44
N PRO A 33 -12.82 -10.07 2.62
CA PRO A 33 -12.38 -9.00 3.51
C PRO A 33 -12.78 -7.61 2.99
N MET A 34 -13.04 -6.68 3.92
CA MET A 34 -13.36 -5.29 3.58
C MET A 34 -12.12 -4.47 3.18
N SER A 35 -10.96 -4.90 3.65
CA SER A 35 -9.66 -4.27 3.39
C SER A 35 -8.63 -5.36 3.14
N TYR A 36 -8.00 -5.33 1.96
CA TYR A 36 -7.01 -6.31 1.54
C TYR A 36 -6.19 -5.79 0.36
N LYS A 37 -4.86 -5.85 0.45
CA LYS A 37 -3.95 -5.45 -0.62
C LYS A 37 -2.85 -6.50 -0.81
N PRO A 38 -3.04 -7.45 -1.72
CA PRO A 38 -2.15 -8.62 -1.87
C PRO A 38 -0.89 -8.35 -2.68
N GLY A 39 -0.82 -7.24 -3.38
CA GLY A 39 0.26 -6.92 -4.30
C GLY A 39 0.56 -5.44 -4.38
N GLY A 40 1.44 -5.07 -5.31
CA GLY A 40 1.92 -3.72 -5.53
C GLY A 40 3.18 -3.39 -4.72
N PHE A 41 3.54 -2.12 -4.76
CA PHE A 41 4.74 -1.58 -4.11
C PHE A 41 4.66 -1.61 -2.57
N VAL A 42 3.45 -1.56 -2.01
CA VAL A 42 3.13 -1.72 -0.60
C VAL A 42 2.02 -2.75 -0.46
N GLN A 43 2.19 -3.74 0.39
CA GLN A 43 1.21 -4.81 0.61
C GLN A 43 0.58 -4.71 2.01
N GLY A 44 -0.49 -5.49 2.25
CA GLY A 44 -1.12 -5.59 3.55
C GLY A 44 -2.52 -5.01 3.56
N ALA A 45 -2.80 -4.02 4.40
CA ALA A 45 -4.09 -3.42 4.70
C ALA A 45 -4.92 -4.23 5.70
N GLY A 46 -4.28 -4.70 6.75
CA GLY A 46 -4.92 -5.36 7.90
C GLY A 46 -4.53 -4.77 9.24
N HIS A 47 -5.08 -5.29 10.33
CA HIS A 47 -4.90 -4.81 11.70
C HIS A 47 -5.26 -3.32 11.83
N GLY A 48 -6.38 -2.98 11.25
CA GLY A 48 -6.81 -1.60 11.11
C GLY A 48 -8.06 -1.24 11.90
N GLY A 49 -8.47 -0.01 11.71
CA GLY A 49 -9.71 0.54 12.22
C GLY A 49 -10.30 1.55 11.25
N THR A 50 -11.62 1.66 11.24
CA THR A 50 -12.34 2.63 10.43
C THR A 50 -12.82 3.77 11.29
N PHE A 51 -12.68 4.98 10.80
CA PHE A 51 -13.15 6.19 11.47
C PHE A 51 -13.87 7.13 10.48
N GLU A 52 -14.64 8.02 11.00
CA GLU A 52 -15.30 9.10 10.26
C GLU A 52 -14.54 10.40 10.48
N ASP A 53 -14.27 11.16 9.42
CA ASP A 53 -13.63 12.47 9.50
C ASP A 53 -14.65 13.59 9.84
N ALA A 54 -14.14 14.79 10.03
CA ALA A 54 -14.97 15.96 10.38
C ALA A 54 -16.00 16.34 9.28
N TYR A 55 -15.85 15.80 8.08
CA TYR A 55 -16.75 16.05 6.95
C TYR A 55 -17.74 14.90 6.71
N GLY A 56 -17.68 13.84 7.53
CA GLY A 56 -18.52 12.67 7.38
C GLY A 56 -18.00 11.62 6.36
N ASN A 57 -16.75 11.71 5.92
CA ASN A 57 -16.12 10.69 5.09
C ASN A 57 -15.54 9.58 5.96
N TYR A 58 -15.59 8.35 5.48
CA TYR A 58 -15.01 7.21 6.18
C TYR A 58 -13.64 6.86 5.64
N TRP A 59 -12.74 6.54 6.56
CA TRP A 59 -11.37 6.16 6.27
C TRP A 59 -11.01 4.91 7.05
N HIS A 60 -10.32 4.00 6.40
CA HIS A 60 -9.73 2.84 7.05
C HIS A 60 -8.22 3.04 7.17
N VAL A 61 -7.76 3.02 8.41
CA VAL A 61 -6.31 3.01 8.73
C VAL A 61 -5.90 1.58 8.95
N ALA A 62 -4.88 1.13 8.26
CA ALA A 62 -4.42 -0.25 8.38
C ALA A 62 -2.90 -0.36 8.31
N THR A 63 -2.38 -1.47 8.75
CA THR A 63 -0.97 -1.79 8.68
C THR A 63 -0.57 -2.20 7.27
N CYS A 64 0.46 -1.56 6.74
CA CYS A 64 1.14 -1.95 5.51
C CYS A 64 2.47 -2.61 5.82
N MET A 65 2.86 -3.55 4.98
CA MET A 65 4.16 -4.21 5.04
C MET A 65 5.06 -3.64 3.95
N LEU A 66 6.25 -3.18 4.34
CA LEU A 66 7.27 -2.66 3.44
C LEU A 66 8.50 -3.55 3.38
N SER A 67 8.75 -4.34 4.44
CA SER A 67 9.95 -5.14 4.56
C SER A 67 9.68 -6.61 4.34
N LEU A 68 10.60 -7.26 3.64
CA LEU A 68 10.62 -8.71 3.50
C LEU A 68 11.45 -9.39 4.59
N LYS A 69 12.44 -8.70 5.10
CA LYS A 69 13.38 -9.25 6.08
C LYS A 69 12.82 -9.14 7.49
N TYR A 70 12.22 -8.00 7.80
CA TYR A 70 11.63 -7.73 9.10
C TYR A 70 10.11 -7.63 8.98
N LYS A 71 9.41 -8.74 9.16
CA LYS A 71 7.94 -8.83 9.01
C LYS A 71 7.16 -7.88 9.94
N PHE A 72 7.81 -7.32 10.94
CA PHE A 72 7.24 -6.31 11.84
C PHE A 72 7.62 -4.87 11.48
N GLU A 73 8.42 -4.67 10.44
CA GLU A 73 8.60 -3.34 9.87
C GLU A 73 7.34 -2.94 9.11
N ARG A 74 6.59 -2.04 9.70
CA ARG A 74 5.24 -1.69 9.26
C ARG A 74 5.08 -0.20 9.11
N ARG A 75 4.17 0.18 8.23
CA ARG A 75 3.73 1.56 8.02
C ARG A 75 2.22 1.63 8.09
N ILE A 76 1.73 2.84 8.29
CA ILE A 76 0.29 3.11 8.29
C ILE A 76 -0.13 3.40 6.85
N GLY A 77 -1.12 2.65 6.37
CA GLY A 77 -1.88 2.95 5.17
C GLY A 77 -3.18 3.64 5.53
N LEU A 78 -3.62 4.55 4.68
CA LEU A 78 -4.91 5.23 4.78
C LEU A 78 -5.70 4.97 3.51
N TYR A 79 -6.90 4.43 3.65
CA TYR A 79 -7.74 4.01 2.55
C TYR A 79 -9.13 4.63 2.62
N PRO A 80 -9.63 5.20 1.51
CA PRO A 80 -11.01 5.65 1.43
C PRO A 80 -11.96 4.47 1.65
N THR A 81 -12.98 4.69 2.44
CA THR A 81 -13.93 3.66 2.86
C THR A 81 -15.35 4.18 2.68
N ALA A 82 -16.26 3.30 2.28
CA ALA A 82 -17.66 3.64 2.11
C ALA A 82 -18.56 2.47 2.52
N PHE A 83 -19.85 2.76 2.57
CA PHE A 83 -20.91 1.76 2.68
C PHE A 83 -21.71 1.78 1.39
N ASP A 84 -22.03 0.60 0.86
CA ASP A 84 -22.94 0.51 -0.26
C ASP A 84 -24.40 0.71 0.18
N LYS A 85 -25.33 0.61 -0.79
CA LYS A 85 -26.78 0.77 -0.53
C LYS A 85 -27.36 -0.30 0.42
N ASP A 86 -26.67 -1.41 0.59
CA ASP A 86 -27.07 -2.51 1.46
C ASP A 86 -26.37 -2.44 2.84
N GLY A 87 -25.60 -1.36 3.09
CA GLY A 87 -24.87 -1.13 4.32
C GLY A 87 -23.58 -1.96 4.43
N VAL A 88 -23.10 -2.52 3.34
CA VAL A 88 -21.86 -3.28 3.30
C VAL A 88 -20.67 -2.32 3.29
N MET A 89 -19.79 -2.44 4.28
CA MET A 89 -18.56 -1.64 4.37
C MET A 89 -17.49 -2.19 3.42
N TYR A 90 -16.83 -1.31 2.71
CA TYR A 90 -15.68 -1.64 1.85
C TYR A 90 -14.65 -0.52 1.81
N SER A 91 -13.38 -0.87 1.65
CA SER A 91 -12.27 0.07 1.50
C SER A 91 -11.61 -0.08 0.14
N ASN A 92 -11.32 1.04 -0.51
CA ASN A 92 -10.53 1.02 -1.73
C ASN A 92 -9.04 0.98 -1.40
N THR A 93 -8.46 -0.21 -1.40
CA THR A 93 -7.04 -0.46 -1.12
C THR A 93 -6.20 -0.57 -2.39
N ALA A 94 -6.81 -0.61 -3.57
CA ALA A 94 -6.13 -0.83 -4.84
C ALA A 94 -5.08 0.25 -5.14
N PHE A 95 -5.38 1.49 -4.77
CA PHE A 95 -4.50 2.64 -4.97
C PHE A 95 -3.73 3.06 -3.71
N GLY A 96 -3.56 2.18 -2.74
CA GLY A 96 -2.86 2.48 -1.49
C GLY A 96 -1.39 2.87 -1.66
N ASP A 97 -0.80 2.62 -2.83
CA ASP A 97 0.55 3.05 -3.21
C ASP A 97 0.57 4.42 -3.90
N TYR A 98 -0.58 4.98 -4.17
CA TYR A 98 -0.74 6.22 -4.92
C TYR A 98 -1.09 7.39 -4.00
N PRO A 99 -0.75 8.62 -4.37
CA PRO A 99 -1.19 9.80 -3.63
C PRO A 99 -2.72 9.90 -3.59
N LEU A 100 -3.24 10.22 -2.43
CA LEU A 100 -4.67 10.48 -2.22
C LEU A 100 -4.95 11.98 -2.23
N LEU A 101 -6.13 12.35 -2.69
CA LEU A 101 -6.68 13.67 -2.45
C LEU A 101 -7.39 13.66 -1.10
N THR A 102 -6.92 14.49 -0.17
CA THR A 102 -7.64 14.72 1.10
C THR A 102 -8.76 15.74 0.87
N PRO A 103 -10.02 15.33 0.95
CA PRO A 103 -11.14 16.22 0.66
C PRO A 103 -11.30 17.30 1.74
N LYS A 104 -11.80 18.47 1.34
CA LYS A 104 -12.17 19.58 2.24
C LYS A 104 -13.69 19.67 2.45
N GLY A 105 -14.39 18.55 2.30
CA GLY A 105 -15.83 18.43 2.43
C GLY A 105 -16.28 16.99 2.28
N LYS A 106 -17.58 16.75 2.35
CA LYS A 106 -18.18 15.43 2.09
C LYS A 106 -17.90 15.01 0.64
N VAL A 107 -17.51 13.75 0.46
CA VAL A 107 -17.29 13.13 -0.84
C VAL A 107 -18.41 12.13 -1.10
N ASP A 108 -19.10 12.29 -2.22
CA ASP A 108 -20.22 11.41 -2.58
C ASP A 108 -19.75 10.05 -3.11
N ASP A 109 -18.57 10.03 -3.77
CA ASP A 109 -17.94 8.83 -4.28
C ASP A 109 -16.47 8.78 -3.85
N ILE A 110 -16.06 7.70 -3.19
CA ILE A 110 -14.68 7.50 -2.75
C ILE A 110 -13.66 7.48 -3.90
N ALA A 111 -14.10 7.21 -5.12
CA ALA A 111 -13.25 7.32 -6.31
C ALA A 111 -12.69 8.74 -6.50
N ASN A 112 -13.41 9.76 -6.04
CA ASN A 112 -12.98 11.16 -6.11
C ASN A 112 -11.80 11.48 -5.17
N THR A 113 -11.40 10.57 -4.30
CA THR A 113 -10.17 10.70 -3.48
C THR A 113 -8.92 10.27 -4.23
N PHE A 114 -9.06 9.61 -5.37
CA PHE A 114 -7.92 9.24 -6.20
C PHE A 114 -7.39 10.46 -6.96
N SER A 115 -6.07 10.67 -6.89
CA SER A 115 -5.41 11.84 -7.49
C SER A 115 -5.41 11.85 -9.02
N GLY A 116 -5.71 10.75 -9.66
CA GLY A 116 -5.62 10.57 -11.12
C GLY A 116 -4.19 10.46 -11.64
N TRP A 117 -3.19 10.35 -10.78
CA TRP A 117 -1.80 10.21 -11.20
C TRP A 117 -1.52 8.81 -11.72
N MET A 118 -0.79 8.76 -12.81
CA MET A 118 -0.36 7.50 -13.41
C MET A 118 1.05 7.15 -12.95
N LEU A 119 1.31 5.85 -12.78
CA LEU A 119 2.66 5.35 -12.55
C LEU A 119 3.44 5.38 -13.87
N LEU A 120 4.42 6.26 -13.97
CA LEU A 120 5.21 6.48 -15.20
C LEU A 120 6.35 5.48 -15.35
N SER A 121 6.80 4.86 -14.25
CA SER A 121 8.00 4.02 -14.23
C SER A 121 7.72 2.52 -14.42
N TYR A 122 6.47 2.05 -14.36
CA TYR A 122 6.16 0.63 -14.44
C TYR A 122 6.65 -0.02 -15.74
N GLY A 123 7.50 -1.06 -15.61
CA GLY A 123 8.05 -1.80 -16.73
C GLY A 123 8.94 -1.00 -17.68
N LYS A 124 9.42 0.17 -17.25
CA LYS A 124 10.28 1.03 -18.07
C LYS A 124 11.74 0.57 -18.04
N PRO A 125 12.50 0.85 -19.14
CA PRO A 125 13.92 0.53 -19.20
C PRO A 125 14.70 1.21 -18.07
N VAL A 126 15.57 0.45 -17.43
CA VAL A 126 16.40 0.94 -16.31
C VAL A 126 17.86 0.69 -16.61
N MET A 127 18.71 1.63 -16.23
CA MET A 127 20.17 1.51 -16.24
C MET A 127 20.70 1.86 -14.86
N ALA A 128 21.80 1.25 -14.48
CA ALA A 128 22.50 1.55 -13.23
C ALA A 128 24.01 1.55 -13.41
N SER A 129 24.72 2.22 -12.50
CA SER A 129 26.19 2.24 -12.48
C SER A 129 26.78 0.85 -12.25
N SER A 130 26.13 0.07 -11.42
CA SER A 130 26.55 -1.29 -11.08
C SER A 130 25.35 -2.10 -10.56
N MET A 131 25.55 -3.40 -10.38
CA MET A 131 24.57 -4.25 -9.72
C MET A 131 25.29 -5.36 -8.92
N ASP A 132 24.67 -5.78 -7.85
CA ASP A 132 25.11 -6.94 -7.07
C ASP A 132 24.40 -8.20 -7.55
N SER A 133 25.18 -9.07 -8.16
CA SER A 133 24.75 -10.42 -8.61
C SER A 133 23.40 -10.41 -9.38
N THR A 134 22.34 -10.90 -8.75
CA THR A 134 20.99 -11.05 -9.33
C THR A 134 20.04 -9.91 -8.98
N LEU A 135 20.53 -8.88 -8.28
CA LEU A 135 19.72 -7.73 -7.85
C LEU A 135 19.70 -6.66 -8.93
N VAL A 136 19.08 -7.02 -10.04
CA VAL A 136 19.11 -6.26 -11.29
C VAL A 136 18.33 -4.95 -11.23
N PRO A 137 18.72 -3.94 -12.03
CA PRO A 137 18.06 -2.63 -12.03
C PRO A 137 16.57 -2.68 -12.36
N GLU A 138 16.13 -3.59 -13.22
CA GLU A 138 14.74 -3.74 -13.65
C GLU A 138 13.78 -4.01 -12.49
N ASN A 139 14.27 -4.55 -11.39
CA ASN A 139 13.49 -4.80 -10.17
C ASN A 139 12.90 -3.52 -9.54
N VAL A 140 13.37 -2.34 -9.90
CA VAL A 140 12.84 -1.09 -9.33
C VAL A 140 11.59 -0.59 -10.04
N THR A 141 11.20 -1.22 -11.16
CA THR A 141 10.04 -0.82 -11.97
C THR A 141 9.00 -1.93 -12.13
N ASP A 142 9.12 -3.04 -11.40
CA ASP A 142 8.24 -4.22 -11.52
C ASP A 142 7.03 -4.20 -10.58
N GLU A 143 6.84 -3.16 -9.77
CA GLU A 143 5.75 -3.03 -8.79
C GLU A 143 5.75 -4.14 -7.72
N SER A 144 6.89 -4.72 -7.43
CA SER A 144 7.02 -5.77 -6.44
C SER A 144 7.87 -5.32 -5.25
N MET A 145 7.32 -5.36 -4.06
CA MET A 145 8.12 -5.14 -2.85
C MET A 145 9.10 -6.30 -2.54
N ARG A 146 9.04 -7.39 -3.30
CA ARG A 146 9.86 -8.61 -3.06
C ARG A 146 11.15 -8.63 -3.84
N THR A 147 11.26 -7.76 -4.80
CA THR A 147 12.42 -7.56 -5.65
C THR A 147 13.02 -6.20 -5.37
N PHE A 148 14.28 -6.05 -5.60
CA PHE A 148 14.97 -4.76 -5.44
C PHE A 148 16.25 -4.76 -6.27
N TRP A 149 16.77 -3.59 -6.55
CA TRP A 149 18.10 -3.41 -7.07
C TRP A 149 19.06 -3.13 -5.92
N SER A 150 20.26 -3.64 -6.04
CA SER A 150 21.39 -3.25 -5.18
C SER A 150 22.60 -2.92 -6.05
N ALA A 151 23.20 -1.80 -5.79
CA ALA A 151 24.53 -1.50 -6.33
C ALA A 151 25.57 -2.48 -5.79
N ARG A 152 26.68 -2.63 -6.49
CA ARG A 152 27.80 -3.50 -6.07
C ARG A 152 28.48 -2.98 -4.81
N SER A 153 28.43 -1.68 -4.59
CA SER A 153 29.01 -1.02 -3.44
C SER A 153 28.03 -0.02 -2.81
N GLY A 154 28.33 0.40 -1.59
CA GLY A 154 27.65 1.52 -0.93
C GLY A 154 28.38 2.84 -1.07
N GLU A 155 29.36 2.93 -1.96
CA GLU A 155 30.20 4.10 -2.11
C GLU A 155 29.48 5.22 -2.89
N PRO A 156 29.84 6.50 -2.65
CA PRO A 156 29.31 7.60 -3.43
C PRO A 156 29.61 7.45 -4.93
N GLY A 157 28.63 7.80 -5.76
CA GLY A 157 28.75 7.70 -7.21
C GLY A 157 27.94 6.57 -7.84
N GLU A 158 27.34 5.72 -7.04
CA GLU A 158 26.35 4.77 -7.55
C GLU A 158 25.07 5.51 -7.96
N TRP A 159 24.51 5.12 -9.10
CA TRP A 159 23.32 5.76 -9.66
C TRP A 159 22.39 4.74 -10.32
N LEU A 160 21.13 5.14 -10.41
CA LEU A 160 20.07 4.42 -11.12
C LEU A 160 19.31 5.42 -11.99
N GLN A 161 19.02 5.02 -13.23
CA GLN A 161 18.30 5.83 -14.20
C GLN A 161 17.14 5.04 -14.80
N ILE A 162 15.95 5.62 -14.77
CA ILE A 162 14.75 5.07 -15.41
C ILE A 162 14.42 5.91 -16.64
N SER A 163 14.27 5.28 -17.80
CA SER A 163 13.85 5.96 -19.02
C SER A 163 12.33 6.05 -19.05
N LEU A 164 11.79 7.27 -19.05
CA LEU A 164 10.35 7.47 -19.21
C LEU A 164 9.88 7.51 -20.68
N GLU A 165 10.79 7.18 -21.60
CA GLU A 165 10.52 7.08 -23.06
C GLU A 165 9.87 8.35 -23.65
N GLY A 166 10.36 9.48 -23.24
CA GLY A 166 9.95 10.81 -23.69
C GLY A 166 9.77 11.81 -22.57
N LEU A 167 9.44 13.02 -22.94
CA LEU A 167 9.18 14.10 -21.98
C LEU A 167 7.89 13.84 -21.22
N LYS A 168 7.99 13.77 -19.90
CA LYS A 168 6.87 13.54 -18.98
C LYS A 168 6.89 14.56 -17.85
N GLU A 169 5.72 14.94 -17.38
CA GLU A 169 5.58 15.70 -16.15
C GLU A 169 5.65 14.74 -14.96
N VAL A 170 6.71 14.83 -14.16
CA VAL A 170 6.89 14.04 -12.94
C VAL A 170 6.47 14.89 -11.74
N ARG A 171 5.45 14.47 -11.03
CA ARG A 171 4.90 15.19 -9.86
C ARG A 171 5.37 14.65 -8.54
N ALA A 172 5.69 13.36 -8.49
CA ALA A 172 6.19 12.71 -7.29
C ALA A 172 7.12 11.56 -7.63
N ILE A 173 8.02 11.25 -6.71
CA ILE A 173 8.86 10.06 -6.73
C ILE A 173 8.66 9.36 -5.40
N GLN A 174 8.32 8.08 -5.44
CA GLN A 174 8.25 7.24 -4.26
C GLN A 174 9.42 6.26 -4.27
N LEU A 175 10.17 6.22 -3.18
CA LEU A 175 11.30 5.33 -2.99
C LEU A 175 11.03 4.40 -1.83
N ASN A 176 11.27 3.11 -2.06
CA ASN A 176 11.21 2.08 -1.03
C ASN A 176 12.59 1.47 -0.89
N TYR A 177 13.19 1.59 0.28
CA TYR A 177 14.53 1.07 0.53
C TYR A 177 14.45 -0.32 1.14
N TYR A 178 15.23 -1.26 0.57
CA TYR A 178 15.44 -2.54 1.21
C TYR A 178 16.38 -2.40 2.42
N GLU A 179 16.02 -3.03 3.51
CA GLU A 179 16.75 -2.95 4.77
C GLU A 179 17.95 -3.91 4.77
N HIS A 180 18.98 -3.56 4.00
CA HIS A 180 20.20 -4.35 3.96
C HIS A 180 20.96 -4.22 5.29
N ARG A 181 21.22 -5.37 5.93
CA ARG A 181 21.95 -5.44 7.21
C ARG A 181 21.37 -4.59 8.34
N ALA A 182 20.15 -4.14 8.23
CA ALA A 182 19.49 -3.44 9.33
C ALA A 182 19.39 -4.36 10.56
N VAL A 183 19.68 -3.82 11.72
CA VAL A 183 19.56 -4.50 13.00
C VAL A 183 18.28 -3.98 13.67
N GLN A 184 17.43 -4.91 14.10
CA GLN A 184 16.28 -4.51 14.89
C GLN A 184 16.78 -4.01 16.25
N HIS A 185 16.59 -2.74 16.54
CA HIS A 185 16.80 -2.20 17.88
C HIS A 185 15.53 -2.49 18.69
N ASN A 186 15.67 -3.31 19.72
CA ASN A 186 14.63 -3.57 20.72
C ASN A 186 14.53 -2.40 21.69
#